data_26093b501687837dcc931db382c85569
#
_entry.id   26093b501687837dcc931db382c85569
#
_cell.length_a   1.000
_cell.length_b   1.000
_cell.length_c   1.000
_cell.angle_alpha   90.00
_cell.angle_beta   90.00
_cell.angle_gamma   90.00
#
_symmetry.space_group_name_H-M   'P 1'
#
loop_
_entity.id
_entity.type
_entity.pdbx_description
1 polymer ?
#
loop_
_entity_poly.entity_id
_entity_poly.type
_entity_poly.pdbx_seq_one_letter_code
_entity_poly.pdbx_strand_id
1 'polypeptide(L)'
;MPTVYPKAAPTEMMGLLILLNDHKGAEDVARLADDLDLEIDEILPSLEFAAALQLVSVSDGRATLTDTGRKLLAGSIRERKTLLREQLKRTTLFRTLLTALENAPEHRLTDEEVNRLIEFTSAPADALVQNIINWGRYAELFRYDSDAHVLLPSRARAGGKSAGGSRLPPSPPDAPPEEASSDAPAGSSRTGVPSERLRSLAGVAP
;
A
#
# COMPACT_ATOMS: atom_id res chain seq x y z
N MET A 1 -18.09 -17.23 12.54
CA MET A 1 -18.22 -16.07 11.65
C MET A 1 -17.60 -16.43 10.32
N PRO A 2 -18.20 -16.10 9.17
CA PRO A 2 -17.61 -16.38 7.88
C PRO A 2 -16.25 -15.63 7.75
N THR A 3 -15.31 -16.24 7.05
CA THR A 3 -14.01 -15.60 6.78
C THR A 3 -14.22 -14.55 5.72
N VAL A 4 -13.87 -13.30 6.02
CA VAL A 4 -13.91 -12.20 5.06
C VAL A 4 -12.54 -12.06 4.43
N TYR A 5 -12.51 -11.97 3.11
CA TYR A 5 -11.28 -11.93 2.33
C TYR A 5 -11.04 -10.53 1.76
N PRO A 6 -9.76 -10.08 1.65
CA PRO A 6 -9.41 -8.79 1.07
C PRO A 6 -9.54 -8.83 -0.46
N LYS A 7 -10.70 -8.52 -1.00
CA LYS A 7 -10.91 -8.43 -2.46
C LYS A 7 -10.38 -7.13 -3.06
N ALA A 8 -10.17 -6.10 -2.21
CA ALA A 8 -9.61 -4.81 -2.60
C ALA A 8 -8.19 -4.61 -2.06
N ALA A 9 -7.37 -3.86 -2.78
CA ALA A 9 -6.04 -3.46 -2.33
C ALA A 9 -6.10 -2.44 -1.18
N PRO A 10 -5.04 -2.33 -0.34
CA PRO A 10 -5.00 -1.33 0.73
C PRO A 10 -5.22 0.11 0.25
N THR A 11 -4.74 0.46 -0.94
CA THR A 11 -4.89 1.80 -1.54
C THR A 11 -6.33 2.11 -1.92
N GLU A 12 -7.05 1.14 -2.48
CA GLU A 12 -8.47 1.26 -2.85
C GLU A 12 -9.33 1.46 -1.60
N MET A 13 -9.12 0.64 -0.58
CA MET A 13 -9.81 0.81 0.70
C MET A 13 -9.52 2.16 1.34
N MET A 14 -8.26 2.61 1.32
CA MET A 14 -7.93 3.94 1.86
C MET A 14 -8.63 5.05 1.08
N GLY A 15 -8.74 4.95 -0.25
CA GLY A 15 -9.50 5.87 -1.08
C GLY A 15 -10.97 5.93 -0.68
N LEU A 16 -11.61 4.76 -0.50
CA LEU A 16 -12.99 4.65 -0.05
C LEU A 16 -13.21 5.29 1.33
N LEU A 17 -12.31 5.06 2.30
CA LEU A 17 -12.40 5.66 3.62
C LEU A 17 -12.22 7.18 3.59
N ILE A 18 -11.36 7.71 2.72
CA ILE A 18 -11.17 9.15 2.51
C ILE A 18 -12.45 9.75 1.92
N LEU A 19 -13.01 9.15 0.87
CA LEU A 19 -14.27 9.59 0.28
C LEU A 19 -15.38 9.63 1.33
N LEU A 20 -15.54 8.57 2.11
CA LEU A 20 -16.52 8.51 3.18
C LEU A 20 -16.30 9.60 4.25
N ASN A 21 -15.04 9.93 4.55
CA ASN A 21 -14.72 11.04 5.45
C ASN A 21 -15.10 12.40 4.86
N ASP A 22 -14.94 12.61 3.57
CA ASP A 22 -15.33 13.83 2.86
C ASP A 22 -16.87 14.02 2.89
N HIS A 23 -17.62 12.93 2.93
CA HIS A 23 -19.06 12.88 3.21
C HIS A 23 -19.41 12.98 4.71
N LYS A 24 -18.56 13.63 5.52
CA LYS A 24 -18.76 13.81 6.98
C LYS A 24 -18.79 12.49 7.76
N GLY A 25 -18.23 11.43 7.19
CA GLY A 25 -18.06 10.12 7.81
C GLY A 25 -19.26 9.19 7.69
N ALA A 26 -20.29 9.53 6.92
CA ALA A 26 -21.42 8.62 6.67
C ALA A 26 -22.12 8.94 5.34
N GLU A 27 -22.34 7.94 4.49
CA GLU A 27 -23.04 8.12 3.21
C GLU A 27 -23.77 6.82 2.80
N ASP A 28 -24.73 6.97 1.90
CA ASP A 28 -25.40 5.85 1.23
C ASP A 28 -24.43 5.09 0.33
N VAL A 29 -24.50 3.73 0.34
CA VAL A 29 -23.59 2.89 -0.43
C VAL A 29 -23.75 3.10 -1.93
N ALA A 30 -24.98 3.30 -2.43
CA ALA A 30 -25.23 3.55 -3.84
C ALA A 30 -24.59 4.88 -4.27
N ARG A 31 -24.68 5.91 -3.42
CA ARG A 31 -24.06 7.20 -3.71
C ARG A 31 -22.53 7.14 -3.68
N LEU A 32 -21.94 6.34 -2.76
CA LEU A 32 -20.49 6.12 -2.77
C LEU A 32 -20.04 5.39 -4.05
N ALA A 33 -20.85 4.47 -4.55
CA ALA A 33 -20.59 3.78 -5.81
C ALA A 33 -20.65 4.77 -7.00
N ASP A 34 -21.70 5.61 -7.06
CA ASP A 34 -21.85 6.66 -8.08
C ASP A 34 -20.64 7.63 -8.07
N ASP A 35 -20.20 8.09 -6.89
CA ASP A 35 -19.06 9.02 -6.75
C ASP A 35 -17.73 8.41 -7.22
N LEU A 36 -17.62 7.08 -7.22
CA LEU A 36 -16.45 6.33 -7.67
C LEU A 36 -16.57 5.83 -9.11
N ASP A 37 -17.70 6.08 -9.77
CA ASP A 37 -18.04 5.54 -11.10
C ASP A 37 -17.96 4.00 -11.13
N LEU A 38 -18.49 3.36 -10.07
CA LEU A 38 -18.52 1.92 -9.85
C LEU A 38 -19.95 1.41 -9.68
N GLU A 39 -20.16 0.14 -9.99
CA GLU A 39 -21.39 -0.54 -9.60
C GLU A 39 -21.38 -0.89 -8.10
N ILE A 40 -22.57 -1.02 -7.49
CA ILE A 40 -22.69 -1.37 -6.06
C ILE A 40 -21.95 -2.68 -5.75
N ASP A 41 -22.03 -3.66 -6.64
CA ASP A 41 -21.38 -4.97 -6.46
C ASP A 41 -19.85 -4.88 -6.43
N GLU A 42 -19.26 -3.85 -7.00
CA GLU A 42 -17.83 -3.62 -7.01
C GLU A 42 -17.33 -2.98 -5.70
N ILE A 43 -18.14 -2.12 -5.08
CA ILE A 43 -17.78 -1.46 -3.82
C ILE A 43 -18.06 -2.32 -2.59
N LEU A 44 -19.09 -3.18 -2.63
CA LEU A 44 -19.50 -4.01 -1.49
C LEU A 44 -18.36 -4.85 -0.88
N PRO A 45 -17.51 -5.55 -1.67
CA PRO A 45 -16.40 -6.33 -1.11
C PRO A 45 -15.41 -5.50 -0.32
N SER A 46 -15.18 -4.25 -0.73
CA SER A 46 -14.30 -3.29 -0.03
C SER A 46 -14.93 -2.85 1.29
N LEU A 47 -16.23 -2.57 1.29
CA LEU A 47 -16.98 -2.21 2.49
C LEU A 47 -17.06 -3.37 3.49
N GLU A 48 -17.31 -4.60 3.01
CA GLU A 48 -17.34 -5.81 3.85
C GLU A 48 -15.97 -6.02 4.54
N PHE A 49 -14.88 -5.87 3.80
CA PHE A 49 -13.56 -6.01 4.40
C PHE A 49 -13.22 -4.85 5.35
N ALA A 50 -13.61 -3.62 5.02
CA ALA A 50 -13.48 -2.47 5.93
C ALA A 50 -14.29 -2.67 7.22
N ALA A 51 -15.48 -3.26 7.13
CA ALA A 51 -16.29 -3.61 8.29
C ALA A 51 -15.65 -4.73 9.14
N ALA A 52 -15.07 -5.75 8.49
CA ALA A 52 -14.33 -6.81 9.18
C ALA A 52 -13.11 -6.26 9.93
N LEU A 53 -12.47 -5.19 9.41
CA LEU A 53 -11.39 -4.46 10.06
C LEU A 53 -11.90 -3.42 11.08
N GLN A 54 -13.19 -3.35 11.33
CA GLN A 54 -13.83 -2.37 12.24
C GLN A 54 -13.56 -0.90 11.86
N LEU A 55 -13.34 -0.62 10.58
CA LEU A 55 -13.10 0.74 10.07
C LEU A 55 -14.39 1.43 9.67
N VAL A 56 -15.36 0.65 9.21
CA VAL A 56 -16.68 1.09 8.75
C VAL A 56 -17.75 0.22 9.41
N SER A 57 -18.92 0.75 9.63
CA SER A 57 -20.15 -0.01 9.87
C SER A 57 -21.09 0.20 8.70
N VAL A 58 -21.75 -0.85 8.24
CA VAL A 58 -22.77 -0.78 7.19
C VAL A 58 -24.10 -1.25 7.78
N SER A 59 -25.12 -0.41 7.70
CA SER A 59 -26.47 -0.69 8.14
C SER A 59 -27.47 0.03 7.25
N ASP A 60 -28.52 -0.66 6.86
CA ASP A 60 -29.62 -0.13 6.05
C ASP A 60 -29.16 0.61 4.76
N GLY A 61 -28.19 0.03 4.05
CA GLY A 61 -27.61 0.60 2.84
C GLY A 61 -26.71 1.82 3.07
N ARG A 62 -26.40 2.15 4.33
CA ARG A 62 -25.55 3.27 4.70
C ARG A 62 -24.24 2.81 5.29
N ALA A 63 -23.13 3.32 4.77
CA ALA A 63 -21.79 3.15 5.32
C ALA A 63 -21.45 4.31 6.25
N THR A 64 -20.85 4.00 7.41
CA THR A 64 -20.47 4.99 8.43
C THR A 64 -19.08 4.68 8.95
N LEU A 65 -18.18 5.68 8.99
CA LEU A 65 -16.86 5.55 9.61
C LEU A 65 -17.00 5.30 11.12
N THR A 66 -16.35 4.26 11.61
CA THR A 66 -16.20 4.02 13.05
C THR A 66 -15.16 4.96 13.66
N ASP A 67 -15.04 4.96 14.99
CA ASP A 67 -13.94 5.66 15.65
C ASP A 67 -12.57 5.12 15.25
N THR A 68 -12.48 3.79 14.97
CA THR A 68 -11.27 3.17 14.47
C THR A 68 -10.92 3.67 13.06
N GLY A 69 -11.91 3.79 12.17
CA GLY A 69 -11.75 4.37 10.84
C GLY A 69 -11.30 5.84 10.90
N ARG A 70 -11.92 6.65 11.76
CA ARG A 70 -11.50 8.03 11.96
C ARG A 70 -10.07 8.17 12.49
N LYS A 71 -9.69 7.34 13.47
CA LYS A 71 -8.31 7.29 14.00
C LYS A 71 -7.31 6.86 12.92
N LEU A 72 -7.70 5.92 12.05
CA LEU A 72 -6.86 5.52 10.92
C LEU A 72 -6.57 6.69 10.00
N LEU A 73 -7.59 7.45 9.61
CA LEU A 73 -7.44 8.58 8.68
C LEU A 73 -6.66 9.74 9.31
N ALA A 74 -6.87 10.03 10.59
CA ALA A 74 -6.19 11.11 11.30
C ALA A 74 -4.72 10.76 11.66
N GLY A 75 -4.38 9.48 11.70
CA GLY A 75 -3.06 9.03 12.15
C GLY A 75 -1.94 9.28 11.14
N SER A 76 -0.72 9.38 11.65
CA SER A 76 0.50 9.34 10.83
C SER A 76 0.64 7.98 10.11
N ILE A 77 1.49 7.89 9.10
CA ILE A 77 1.76 6.65 8.36
C ILE A 77 2.10 5.49 9.32
N ARG A 78 2.87 5.77 10.36
CA ARG A 78 3.27 4.74 11.34
C ARG A 78 2.09 4.28 12.19
N GLU A 79 1.24 5.19 12.63
CA GLU A 79 0.05 4.89 13.42
C GLU A 79 -0.97 4.10 12.59
N ARG A 80 -1.18 4.50 11.32
CA ARG A 80 -2.02 3.77 10.37
C ARG A 80 -1.58 2.32 10.21
N LYS A 81 -0.29 2.08 9.96
CA LYS A 81 0.27 0.73 9.84
C LYS A 81 0.10 -0.08 11.12
N THR A 82 0.32 0.52 12.28
CA THR A 82 0.15 -0.15 13.58
C THR A 82 -1.32 -0.51 13.81
N LEU A 83 -2.24 0.41 13.55
CA LEU A 83 -3.66 0.18 13.71
C LEU A 83 -4.14 -0.93 12.76
N LEU A 84 -3.79 -0.86 11.48
CA LEU A 84 -4.16 -1.89 10.51
C LEU A 84 -3.57 -3.25 10.87
N ARG A 85 -2.34 -3.32 11.35
CA ARG A 85 -1.72 -4.55 11.83
C ARG A 85 -2.55 -5.21 12.94
N GLU A 86 -3.00 -4.43 13.91
CA GLU A 86 -3.81 -4.94 15.02
C GLU A 86 -5.20 -5.39 14.54
N GLN A 87 -5.83 -4.67 13.61
CA GLN A 87 -7.11 -5.08 13.07
C GLN A 87 -7.00 -6.35 12.20
N LEU A 88 -6.00 -6.44 11.33
CA LEU A 88 -5.75 -7.62 10.50
C LEU A 88 -5.52 -8.88 11.35
N LYS A 89 -4.74 -8.80 12.43
CA LYS A 89 -4.51 -9.92 13.35
C LYS A 89 -5.79 -10.44 14.02
N ARG A 90 -6.84 -9.64 14.09
CA ARG A 90 -8.14 -10.05 14.64
C ARG A 90 -8.96 -10.84 13.64
N THR A 91 -8.71 -10.70 12.34
CA THR A 91 -9.42 -11.44 11.31
C THR A 91 -9.00 -12.92 11.30
N THR A 92 -9.93 -13.81 11.00
CA THR A 92 -9.64 -15.24 10.96
C THR A 92 -8.56 -15.57 9.94
N LEU A 93 -8.65 -14.99 8.75
CA LEU A 93 -7.70 -15.21 7.66
C LEU A 93 -6.26 -14.92 8.08
N PHE A 94 -5.97 -13.67 8.49
CA PHE A 94 -4.59 -13.29 8.83
C PHE A 94 -4.08 -13.98 10.09
N ARG A 95 -4.94 -14.28 11.04
CA ARG A 95 -4.57 -15.09 12.20
C ARG A 95 -4.15 -16.51 11.79
N THR A 96 -4.94 -17.17 10.94
CA THR A 96 -4.60 -18.50 10.42
C THR A 96 -3.28 -18.48 9.65
N LEU A 97 -3.10 -17.48 8.78
CA LEU A 97 -1.90 -17.31 7.99
C LEU A 97 -0.65 -17.09 8.86
N LEU A 98 -0.75 -16.23 9.88
CA LEU A 98 0.36 -15.96 10.80
C LEU A 98 0.71 -17.21 11.63
N THR A 99 -0.29 -17.94 12.11
CA THR A 99 -0.07 -19.20 12.83
C THR A 99 0.57 -20.25 11.92
N ALA A 100 0.14 -20.36 10.67
CA ALA A 100 0.76 -21.26 9.70
C ALA A 100 2.23 -20.88 9.44
N LEU A 101 2.51 -19.59 9.26
CA LEU A 101 3.86 -19.07 9.05
C LEU A 101 4.79 -19.32 10.25
N GLU A 102 4.28 -19.19 11.48
CA GLU A 102 5.02 -19.48 12.71
C GLU A 102 5.37 -20.97 12.83
N ASN A 103 4.48 -21.86 12.37
CA ASN A 103 4.66 -23.31 12.46
C ASN A 103 5.31 -23.94 11.22
N ALA A 104 5.48 -23.18 10.14
CA ALA A 104 6.08 -23.67 8.89
C ALA A 104 7.58 -23.94 9.06
N PRO A 105 8.16 -24.91 8.33
CA PRO A 105 9.60 -25.12 8.27
C PRO A 105 10.32 -23.82 7.90
N GLU A 106 11.40 -23.51 8.61
CA GLU A 106 12.17 -22.26 8.42
C GLU A 106 11.33 -20.97 8.50
N HIS A 107 10.11 -21.04 9.04
CA HIS A 107 9.15 -19.94 9.09
C HIS A 107 8.90 -19.33 7.72
N ARG A 108 8.66 -20.18 6.72
CA ARG A 108 8.36 -19.79 5.32
C ARG A 108 7.08 -20.43 4.86
N LEU A 109 6.29 -19.72 4.05
CA LEU A 109 5.13 -20.25 3.35
C LEU A 109 5.25 -19.91 1.87
N THR A 110 5.13 -20.91 1.02
CA THR A 110 5.06 -20.72 -0.44
C THR A 110 3.69 -20.22 -0.86
N ASP A 111 3.59 -19.66 -2.07
CA ASP A 111 2.31 -19.23 -2.65
C ASP A 111 1.30 -20.38 -2.71
N GLU A 112 1.76 -21.62 -3.01
CA GLU A 112 0.91 -22.81 -3.03
C GLU A 112 0.36 -23.16 -1.64
N GLU A 113 1.17 -22.97 -0.58
CA GLU A 113 0.73 -23.20 0.80
C GLU A 113 -0.26 -22.13 1.25
N VAL A 114 -0.04 -20.87 0.85
CA VAL A 114 -1.01 -19.78 1.05
C VAL A 114 -2.30 -20.08 0.32
N ASN A 115 -2.24 -20.49 -0.96
CA ASN A 115 -3.41 -20.90 -1.74
C ASN A 115 -4.20 -22.00 -1.04
N ARG A 116 -3.54 -23.04 -0.54
CA ARG A 116 -4.23 -24.13 0.22
C ARG A 116 -4.93 -23.63 1.48
N LEU A 117 -4.43 -22.60 2.14
CA LEU A 117 -5.08 -21.99 3.30
C LEU A 117 -6.35 -21.20 2.94
N ILE A 118 -6.48 -20.78 1.68
CA ILE A 118 -7.60 -19.97 1.18
C ILE A 118 -8.51 -20.71 0.18
N GLU A 119 -8.26 -21.98 -0.11
CA GLU A 119 -8.92 -22.80 -1.15
C GLU A 119 -10.46 -22.89 -1.03
N PHE A 120 -11.06 -22.35 0.02
CA PHE A 120 -12.51 -22.37 0.22
C PHE A 120 -13.21 -21.09 -0.31
N THR A 121 -12.54 -20.30 -1.17
CA THR A 121 -13.13 -19.05 -1.69
C THR A 121 -13.56 -19.21 -3.15
N SER A 122 -14.66 -18.53 -3.51
CA SER A 122 -15.12 -18.44 -4.91
C SER A 122 -14.37 -17.41 -5.77
N ALA A 123 -13.35 -16.75 -5.22
CA ALA A 123 -12.56 -15.75 -5.93
C ALA A 123 -11.39 -16.40 -6.69
N PRO A 124 -10.92 -15.79 -7.81
CA PRO A 124 -9.69 -16.21 -8.47
C PRO A 124 -8.54 -16.22 -7.47
N ALA A 125 -7.89 -17.37 -7.28
CA ALA A 125 -6.89 -17.59 -6.23
C ALA A 125 -5.73 -16.57 -6.31
N ASP A 126 -5.21 -16.31 -7.51
CA ASP A 126 -4.04 -15.44 -7.71
C ASP A 126 -4.28 -13.99 -7.28
N ALA A 127 -5.43 -13.40 -7.66
CA ALA A 127 -5.76 -12.04 -7.27
C ALA A 127 -5.94 -11.91 -5.75
N LEU A 128 -6.52 -12.93 -5.12
CA LEU A 128 -6.74 -12.95 -3.68
C LEU A 128 -5.42 -13.09 -2.92
N VAL A 129 -4.53 -13.99 -3.34
CA VAL A 129 -3.18 -14.13 -2.76
C VAL A 129 -2.42 -12.83 -2.87
N GLN A 130 -2.46 -12.16 -4.02
CA GLN A 130 -1.79 -10.88 -4.22
C GLN A 130 -2.34 -9.81 -3.26
N ASN A 131 -3.64 -9.74 -3.05
CA ASN A 131 -4.24 -8.82 -2.09
C ASN A 131 -3.83 -9.15 -0.64
N ILE A 132 -3.80 -10.42 -0.26
CA ILE A 132 -3.31 -10.86 1.05
C ILE A 132 -1.85 -10.41 1.26
N ILE A 133 -1.00 -10.62 0.26
CA ILE A 133 0.41 -10.19 0.27
C ILE A 133 0.50 -8.68 0.43
N ASN A 134 -0.27 -7.92 -0.35
CA ASN A 134 -0.28 -6.46 -0.31
C ASN A 134 -0.70 -5.94 1.08
N TRP A 135 -1.76 -6.50 1.66
CA TRP A 135 -2.22 -6.14 3.00
C TRP A 135 -1.20 -6.46 4.08
N GLY A 136 -0.62 -7.67 4.04
CA GLY A 136 0.36 -8.09 5.02
C GLY A 136 1.65 -7.26 4.97
N ARG A 137 2.12 -6.94 3.76
CA ARG A 137 3.28 -6.04 3.55
C ARG A 137 2.98 -4.62 4.00
N TYR A 138 1.82 -4.07 3.62
CA TYR A 138 1.42 -2.72 4.00
C TYR A 138 1.35 -2.55 5.52
N ALA A 139 0.75 -3.51 6.22
CA ALA A 139 0.65 -3.51 7.67
C ALA A 139 1.92 -4.03 8.39
N GLU A 140 2.96 -4.42 7.64
CA GLU A 140 4.20 -5.01 8.18
C GLU A 140 3.96 -6.25 9.05
N LEU A 141 2.97 -7.08 8.70
CA LEU A 141 2.69 -8.36 9.35
C LEU A 141 3.73 -9.41 9.00
N PHE A 142 4.11 -9.45 7.73
CA PHE A 142 5.12 -10.33 7.17
C PHE A 142 5.83 -9.64 6.00
N ARG A 143 6.89 -10.25 5.50
CA ARG A 143 7.57 -9.86 4.27
C ARG A 143 7.22 -10.88 3.19
N TYR A 144 7.36 -10.48 1.95
CA TYR A 144 7.22 -11.35 0.79
C TYR A 144 8.47 -11.23 -0.08
N ASP A 145 9.06 -12.37 -0.40
CA ASP A 145 10.16 -12.50 -1.34
C ASP A 145 9.56 -12.89 -2.69
N SER A 146 9.58 -11.96 -3.63
CA SER A 146 9.00 -12.13 -4.96
C SER A 146 9.81 -13.07 -5.86
N ASP A 147 11.11 -13.23 -5.62
CA ASP A 147 11.97 -14.07 -6.43
C ASP A 147 11.84 -15.55 -6.02
N ALA A 148 11.66 -15.78 -4.73
CA ALA A 148 11.46 -17.10 -4.16
C ALA A 148 9.99 -17.49 -4.01
N HIS A 149 9.04 -16.57 -4.25
CA HIS A 149 7.60 -16.76 -4.05
C HIS A 149 7.25 -17.28 -2.64
N VAL A 150 7.80 -16.62 -1.61
CA VAL A 150 7.59 -17.04 -0.21
C VAL A 150 7.25 -15.87 0.72
N LEU A 151 6.36 -16.15 1.66
CA LEU A 151 6.12 -15.31 2.82
C LEU A 151 7.15 -15.61 3.92
N LEU A 152 7.61 -14.56 4.57
CA LEU A 152 8.61 -14.60 5.65
C LEU A 152 8.10 -13.76 6.83
N PRO A 153 8.44 -14.09 8.07
CA PRO A 153 8.10 -13.27 9.22
C PRO A 153 8.55 -11.83 9.04
N SER A 154 7.73 -10.88 9.52
CA SER A 154 8.21 -9.52 9.69
C SER A 154 9.43 -9.55 10.60
N ARG A 155 10.52 -8.85 10.23
CA ARG A 155 11.63 -8.67 11.17
C ARG A 155 11.06 -7.98 12.40
N ALA A 156 11.00 -8.69 13.53
CA ALA A 156 10.78 -8.04 14.80
C ALA A 156 11.79 -6.89 14.87
N ARG A 157 11.32 -5.65 15.03
CA ARG A 157 12.20 -4.57 15.43
C ARG A 157 12.75 -4.99 16.79
N ALA A 158 13.89 -5.66 16.79
CA ALA A 158 14.74 -5.74 17.97
C ALA A 158 14.86 -4.30 18.47
N GLY A 159 14.33 -4.06 19.65
CA GLY A 159 14.38 -2.76 20.30
C GLY A 159 15.78 -2.21 20.19
N GLY A 160 15.87 -0.94 19.83
CA GLY A 160 17.09 -0.25 19.48
C GLY A 160 18.25 -0.56 20.42
N LYS A 161 19.29 -1.11 19.85
CA LYS A 161 20.68 -0.77 20.18
C LYS A 161 21.35 -0.56 18.83
N SER A 162 21.46 0.69 18.47
CA SER A 162 22.47 1.16 17.53
C SER A 162 23.81 0.67 18.11
N ALA A 163 24.31 -0.41 17.58
CA ALA A 163 25.68 -0.82 17.78
C ALA A 163 26.38 -0.60 16.44
N GLY A 164 27.06 0.49 16.39
CA GLY A 164 28.42 0.57 15.92
C GLY A 164 28.67 0.51 14.44
N GLY A 165 28.91 1.69 13.89
CA GLY A 165 30.14 1.91 13.17
C GLY A 165 30.37 1.08 11.92
N SER A 166 29.71 1.43 10.83
CA SER A 166 30.39 1.25 9.55
C SER A 166 31.49 2.29 9.47
N ARG A 167 32.72 1.87 9.81
CA ARG A 167 33.93 2.63 9.48
C ARG A 167 33.92 2.87 7.98
N LEU A 168 33.79 4.12 7.59
CA LEU A 168 34.19 4.57 6.29
C LEU A 168 35.66 4.16 6.08
N PRO A 169 36.04 3.63 4.92
CA PRO A 169 37.44 3.45 4.59
C PRO A 169 38.16 4.82 4.62
N PRO A 170 39.40 4.86 5.06
CA PRO A 170 40.17 6.11 5.08
C PRO A 170 40.32 6.65 3.66
N SER A 171 40.10 7.97 3.51
CA SER A 171 40.38 8.70 2.28
C SER A 171 41.82 8.52 1.91
N PRO A 172 42.16 8.40 0.60
CA PRO A 172 43.55 8.41 0.16
C PRO A 172 44.20 9.77 0.42
N PRO A 173 45.53 9.81 0.68
CA PRO A 173 46.21 11.01 1.02
C PRO A 173 46.26 12.00 -0.15
N ASP A 174 46.24 13.29 0.22
CA ASP A 174 46.33 14.46 -0.65
C ASP A 174 47.40 14.32 -1.74
N ALA A 175 46.96 14.50 -2.99
CA ALA A 175 47.91 14.86 -4.08
C ALA A 175 48.13 16.38 -4.09
N PRO A 176 49.33 16.83 -4.37
CA PRO A 176 49.72 18.25 -4.30
C PRO A 176 49.08 19.08 -5.44
N PRO A 177 48.95 20.40 -5.27
CA PRO A 177 48.28 21.26 -6.22
C PRO A 177 49.19 21.46 -7.48
N GLU A 178 48.63 21.14 -8.65
CA GLU A 178 49.21 21.60 -9.90
C GLU A 178 48.75 23.02 -10.22
N GLU A 179 49.77 23.80 -10.58
CA GLU A 179 49.76 25.23 -10.82
C GLU A 179 48.86 25.66 -11.99
N ALA A 180 48.42 26.87 -11.85
CA ALA A 180 47.73 27.67 -12.83
C ALA A 180 48.48 27.78 -14.18
N SER A 181 47.75 27.63 -15.26
CA SER A 181 48.11 28.30 -16.49
C SER A 181 46.88 28.90 -17.16
N SER A 182 46.88 30.19 -17.18
CA SER A 182 45.99 31.09 -17.89
C SER A 182 46.04 30.80 -19.38
N ASP A 183 44.91 30.72 -20.04
CA ASP A 183 44.75 31.53 -21.29
C ASP A 183 43.25 31.56 -21.68
N ALA A 184 42.69 32.75 -21.74
CA ALA A 184 41.50 33.04 -22.52
C ALA A 184 41.95 33.59 -23.90
N PRO A 185 41.15 33.52 -24.97
CA PRO A 185 40.14 34.53 -25.14
C PRO A 185 38.83 34.13 -25.92
N ALA A 186 37.82 34.89 -25.60
CA ALA A 186 36.79 35.51 -26.43
C ALA A 186 36.26 34.85 -27.74
N GLY A 187 34.96 34.89 -27.89
CA GLY A 187 34.23 34.82 -29.16
C GLY A 187 32.84 34.27 -29.03
N SER A 188 31.86 35.03 -28.73
CA SER A 188 30.92 35.81 -29.56
C SER A 188 29.86 34.95 -30.30
N SER A 189 28.62 35.37 -30.09
CA SER A 189 27.46 35.39 -31.00
C SER A 189 26.40 34.25 -30.86
N ARG A 190 25.28 34.58 -30.22
CA ARG A 190 23.97 35.00 -30.82
C ARG A 190 23.10 33.92 -31.43
N THR A 191 21.86 34.06 -30.99
CA THR A 191 20.56 33.81 -31.69
C THR A 191 20.09 32.36 -31.65
N GLY A 192 18.88 32.04 -31.31
CA GLY A 192 17.60 32.68 -31.36
C GLY A 192 16.53 31.64 -30.97
N VAL A 193 15.56 32.10 -30.26
CA VAL A 193 14.26 31.43 -30.07
C VAL A 193 13.51 31.44 -31.40
N PRO A 194 12.67 30.46 -31.72
CA PRO A 194 11.25 30.77 -31.49
C PRO A 194 10.38 29.65 -30.97
N SER A 195 9.50 30.07 -30.08
CA SER A 195 8.17 29.49 -29.82
C SER A 195 7.42 29.35 -31.15
N GLU A 196 6.71 28.23 -31.29
CA GLU A 196 5.39 28.15 -31.89
C GLU A 196 5.09 26.70 -32.28
N ARG A 197 4.10 26.11 -31.61
CA ARG A 197 2.92 25.48 -32.22
C ARG A 197 2.09 24.75 -31.16
N LEU A 198 1.33 25.54 -30.47
CA LEU A 198 0.01 25.16 -30.02
C LEU A 198 -0.94 25.70 -31.07
N ARG A 199 -1.65 24.82 -31.76
CA ARG A 199 -3.03 25.04 -32.22
C ARG A 199 -3.43 23.94 -33.20
N SER A 200 -4.61 23.48 -32.92
CA SER A 200 -5.54 22.85 -33.90
C SER A 200 -5.69 21.35 -33.73
N LEU A 201 -6.81 21.02 -33.10
CA LEU A 201 -7.86 20.18 -33.64
C LEU A 201 -9.06 20.28 -32.68
N ALA A 202 -9.81 21.35 -32.89
CA ALA A 202 -11.21 21.42 -32.56
C ALA A 202 -12.00 21.26 -33.89
N GLY A 203 -13.07 20.44 -33.79
CA GLY A 203 -14.11 20.46 -34.82
C GLY A 203 -14.19 19.18 -35.64
N VAL A 204 -15.22 18.41 -35.39
CA VAL A 204 -16.33 18.13 -36.29
C VAL A 204 -17.34 17.26 -35.57
N ALA A 205 -18.51 17.82 -35.30
CA ALA A 205 -19.79 17.12 -35.27
C ALA A 205 -20.37 17.20 -36.69
N PRO A 206 -21.40 16.45 -37.14
CA PRO A 206 -22.68 16.31 -36.46
C PRO A 206 -23.00 14.91 -36.01
#